data_3c4a18e58a32c9c5adb87339af14db69
#
_entry.id   3c4a18e58a32c9c5adb87339af14db69
#
_cell.length_a   1.000
_cell.length_b   1.000
_cell.length_c   1.000
_cell.angle_alpha   90.00
_cell.angle_beta   90.00
_cell.angle_gamma   90.00
#
_symmetry.space_group_name_H-M   'P 1'
#
loop_
_entity.id
_entity.type
_entity.pdbx_description
1 polymer ?
#
loop_
_entity_poly.entity_id
_entity_poly.type
_entity_poly.pdbx_seq_one_letter_code
_entity_poly.pdbx_strand_id
1 'polypeptide(L)'
;MANFYTDNADLKHHLHHPLMEKIVALRERNYTEADKYDYAPADFNDAMDNYERVLDIMGDICGNTIAGNAEAVDHQGASCSGGRAHYADATVENLDVCRKAGLMGMAMPRRFGGLNFPITPYIMAAEIVSRADTGFENLWGLQDCAETLYEFGSEEQRAKYIPRVCEGETMSMDLTEPDAGSDLQSVMLKATQKEDGTWVLNGVKRFITNGDSDIHLVLARSEEGTKDGRGLSMFIYDKRNGGVTVRRIENKMGIKGSPTCELVYKNAPACLLYTS
;
A
#
# COMPACT_ATOMS: atom_id res chain seq x y z
N MET A 1 -21.84 -0.28 20.43
CA MET A 1 -21.09 -0.36 19.17
C MET A 1 -19.66 -0.73 19.55
N ALA A 2 -19.02 -1.66 18.83
CA ALA A 2 -17.64 -2.06 19.10
C ALA A 2 -16.70 -0.99 18.52
N ASN A 3 -15.63 -0.65 19.26
CA ASN A 3 -14.58 0.21 18.74
C ASN A 3 -13.24 -0.45 19.06
N PHE A 4 -12.54 -0.91 18.02
CA PHE A 4 -11.35 -1.75 18.15
C PHE A 4 -10.09 -0.99 18.61
N TYR A 5 -10.16 0.32 18.75
CA TYR A 5 -9.15 1.12 19.41
C TYR A 5 -9.48 1.33 20.90
N THR A 6 -10.69 1.80 21.20
CA THR A 6 -11.05 2.18 22.58
C THR A 6 -11.18 1.00 23.52
N ASP A 7 -11.45 -0.21 23.02
CA ASP A 7 -11.49 -1.46 23.77
C ASP A 7 -10.11 -2.14 23.93
N ASN A 8 -9.03 -1.58 23.34
CA ASN A 8 -7.68 -2.13 23.36
C ASN A 8 -6.75 -1.28 24.26
N ALA A 9 -6.55 -1.71 25.50
CA ALA A 9 -5.70 -1.01 26.46
C ALA A 9 -4.21 -1.04 26.06
N ASP A 10 -3.76 -2.07 25.33
CA ASP A 10 -2.36 -2.21 24.93
C ASP A 10 -2.00 -1.17 23.87
N LEU A 11 -2.86 -0.92 22.89
CA LEU A 11 -2.65 0.14 21.91
C LEU A 11 -2.53 1.52 22.56
N LYS A 12 -3.42 1.82 23.53
CA LYS A 12 -3.37 3.08 24.29
C LYS A 12 -2.06 3.19 25.07
N HIS A 13 -1.63 2.10 25.72
CA HIS A 13 -0.37 2.07 26.47
C HIS A 13 0.82 2.36 25.54
N HIS A 14 0.87 1.73 24.37
CA HIS A 14 1.95 1.94 23.40
C HIS A 14 1.93 3.34 22.79
N LEU A 15 0.77 3.93 22.53
CA LEU A 15 0.65 5.27 22.00
C LEU A 15 1.21 6.33 22.98
N HIS A 16 1.04 6.09 24.30
CA HIS A 16 1.57 6.97 25.35
C HIS A 16 2.98 6.60 25.84
N HIS A 17 3.74 5.81 25.06
CA HIS A 17 5.11 5.47 25.42
C HIS A 17 5.99 6.74 25.50
N PRO A 18 6.90 6.86 26.48
CA PRO A 18 7.72 8.08 26.66
C PRO A 18 8.55 8.50 25.45
N LEU A 19 8.88 7.56 24.54
CA LEU A 19 9.61 7.89 23.30
C LEU A 19 8.73 8.59 22.25
N MET A 20 7.41 8.62 22.41
CA MET A 20 6.53 9.25 21.43
C MET A 20 6.80 10.74 21.29
N GLU A 21 7.16 11.44 22.36
CA GLU A 21 7.52 12.87 22.28
C GLU A 21 8.67 13.10 21.28
N LYS A 22 9.71 12.26 21.34
CA LYS A 22 10.84 12.33 20.41
C LYS A 22 10.46 11.92 18.99
N ILE A 23 9.67 10.86 18.85
CA ILE A 23 9.21 10.35 17.54
C ILE A 23 8.38 11.42 16.83
N VAL A 24 7.44 12.02 17.54
CA VAL A 24 6.55 13.08 17.01
C VAL A 24 7.34 14.32 16.64
N ALA A 25 8.24 14.79 17.52
CA ALA A 25 9.08 15.96 17.23
C ALA A 25 9.93 15.77 15.97
N LEU A 26 10.48 14.57 15.75
CA LEU A 26 11.24 14.23 14.54
C LEU A 26 10.32 14.19 13.30
N ARG A 27 9.16 13.55 13.40
CA ARG A 27 8.23 13.41 12.28
C ARG A 27 7.64 14.75 11.88
N GLU A 28 7.24 15.58 12.86
CA GLU A 28 6.68 16.90 12.66
C GLU A 28 7.74 17.98 12.43
N ARG A 29 9.03 17.60 12.40
CA ARG A 29 10.16 18.55 12.21
C ARG A 29 10.05 19.74 13.16
N ASN A 30 9.79 19.44 14.45
CA ASN A 30 9.47 20.44 15.46
C ASN A 30 8.31 21.37 15.07
N TYR A 31 7.27 20.80 14.49
CA TYR A 31 5.98 21.47 14.15
C TYR A 31 6.09 22.61 13.14
N THR A 32 7.07 22.52 12.21
CA THR A 32 7.32 23.56 11.19
C THR A 32 6.23 23.71 10.14
N GLU A 33 5.22 22.84 10.17
CA GLU A 33 4.09 22.86 9.24
C GLU A 33 2.77 23.32 9.88
N ALA A 34 2.77 23.66 11.18
CA ALA A 34 1.58 24.06 11.91
C ALA A 34 0.76 25.19 11.26
N ASP A 35 1.45 26.18 10.68
CA ASP A 35 0.81 27.31 9.99
C ASP A 35 0.52 27.05 8.50
N LYS A 36 0.86 25.86 7.97
CA LYS A 36 0.75 25.56 6.55
C LYS A 36 -0.46 24.69 6.19
N TYR A 37 -0.89 23.86 7.12
CA TYR A 37 -2.00 22.93 6.94
C TYR A 37 -2.91 22.95 8.16
N ASP A 38 -4.20 23.11 7.94
CA ASP A 38 -5.21 23.23 9.01
C ASP A 38 -5.25 22.01 9.95
N TYR A 39 -4.74 20.85 9.50
CA TYR A 39 -4.68 19.61 10.27
C TYR A 39 -3.27 19.25 10.75
N ALA A 40 -2.28 20.13 10.57
CA ALA A 40 -0.94 19.92 11.11
C ALA A 40 -0.93 20.32 12.60
N PRO A 41 -0.34 19.48 13.49
CA PRO A 41 -0.33 19.77 14.90
C PRO A 41 0.58 20.96 15.22
N ALA A 42 0.16 21.76 16.20
CA ALA A 42 0.92 22.90 16.70
C ALA A 42 2.01 22.50 17.72
N ASP A 43 1.77 21.41 18.45
CA ASP A 43 2.68 20.89 19.48
C ASP A 43 2.47 19.36 19.68
N PHE A 44 3.15 18.81 20.69
CA PHE A 44 3.08 17.38 21.00
C PHE A 44 1.68 16.94 21.45
N ASN A 45 1.00 17.75 22.27
CA ASN A 45 -0.32 17.37 22.77
C ASN A 45 -1.34 17.36 21.63
N ASP A 46 -1.30 18.36 20.77
CA ASP A 46 -2.16 18.43 19.59
C ASP A 46 -1.89 17.26 18.61
N ALA A 47 -0.62 16.86 18.44
CA ALA A 47 -0.28 15.69 17.66
C ALA A 47 -0.86 14.39 18.26
N MET A 48 -0.75 14.22 19.57
CA MET A 48 -1.29 13.05 20.27
C MET A 48 -2.82 12.99 20.18
N ASP A 49 -3.49 14.14 20.37
CA ASP A 49 -4.94 14.24 20.22
C ASP A 49 -5.39 13.88 18.78
N ASN A 50 -4.62 14.29 17.77
CA ASN A 50 -4.89 13.95 16.38
C ASN A 50 -4.72 12.44 16.13
N TYR A 51 -3.66 11.82 16.65
CA TYR A 51 -3.46 10.37 16.51
C TYR A 51 -4.57 9.57 17.19
N GLU A 52 -4.94 9.93 18.43
CA GLU A 52 -6.04 9.28 19.13
C GLU A 52 -7.36 9.39 18.38
N ARG A 53 -7.67 10.58 17.86
CA ARG A 53 -8.89 10.81 17.08
C ARG A 53 -8.95 9.95 15.81
N VAL A 54 -7.85 9.86 15.07
CA VAL A 54 -7.79 9.06 13.85
C VAL A 54 -7.89 7.57 14.18
N LEU A 55 -7.20 7.10 15.23
CA LEU A 55 -7.28 5.70 15.68
C LEU A 55 -8.69 5.35 16.24
N ASP A 56 -9.37 6.29 16.87
CA ASP A 56 -10.76 6.13 17.33
C ASP A 56 -11.72 5.98 16.14
N ILE A 57 -11.59 6.82 15.11
CA ILE A 57 -12.36 6.72 13.87
C ILE A 57 -12.08 5.37 13.18
N MET A 58 -10.81 4.96 13.08
CA MET A 58 -10.45 3.66 12.53
C MET A 58 -11.04 2.52 13.34
N GLY A 59 -10.99 2.62 14.67
CA GLY A 59 -11.56 1.63 15.59
C GLY A 59 -13.08 1.47 15.41
N ASP A 60 -13.80 2.57 15.21
CA ASP A 60 -15.25 2.56 14.97
C ASP A 60 -15.58 1.93 13.60
N ILE A 61 -14.90 2.35 12.53
CA ILE A 61 -15.08 1.79 11.18
C ILE A 61 -14.78 0.28 11.18
N CYS A 62 -13.69 -0.13 11.79
CA CYS A 62 -13.29 -1.53 11.87
C CYS A 62 -14.27 -2.37 12.69
N GLY A 63 -14.70 -1.87 13.84
CA GLY A 63 -15.62 -2.60 14.73
C GLY A 63 -17.05 -2.71 14.22
N ASN A 64 -17.54 -1.73 13.47
CA ASN A 64 -18.94 -1.67 13.06
C ASN A 64 -19.17 -1.97 11.56
N THR A 65 -18.18 -1.77 10.69
CA THR A 65 -18.32 -2.01 9.25
C THR A 65 -17.43 -3.17 8.80
N ILE A 66 -16.12 -3.06 8.91
CA ILE A 66 -15.19 -4.01 8.30
C ILE A 66 -15.32 -5.41 8.93
N ALA A 67 -15.37 -5.49 10.27
CA ALA A 67 -15.55 -6.78 10.96
C ALA A 67 -16.91 -7.42 10.63
N GLY A 68 -17.97 -6.62 10.44
CA GLY A 68 -19.28 -7.11 10.01
C GLY A 68 -19.28 -7.69 8.60
N ASN A 69 -18.40 -7.21 7.74
CA ASN A 69 -18.26 -7.62 6.34
C ASN A 69 -17.32 -8.84 6.16
N ALA A 70 -16.45 -9.14 7.12
CA ALA A 70 -15.33 -10.09 6.95
C ALA A 70 -15.76 -11.49 6.52
N GLU A 71 -16.84 -12.05 7.09
CA GLU A 71 -17.35 -13.37 6.73
C GLU A 71 -17.87 -13.40 5.29
N ALA A 72 -18.63 -12.39 4.89
CA ALA A 72 -19.18 -12.28 3.54
C ALA A 72 -18.06 -12.10 2.50
N VAL A 73 -17.04 -11.30 2.82
CA VAL A 73 -15.84 -11.10 2.00
C VAL A 73 -15.10 -12.41 1.78
N ASP A 74 -14.84 -13.19 2.83
CA ASP A 74 -14.10 -14.46 2.70
C ASP A 74 -14.94 -15.53 1.95
N HIS A 75 -16.25 -15.54 2.12
CA HIS A 75 -17.15 -16.43 1.38
C HIS A 75 -17.22 -16.10 -0.11
N GLN A 76 -17.42 -14.83 -0.46
CA GLN A 76 -17.49 -14.40 -1.86
C GLN A 76 -16.10 -14.51 -2.52
N GLY A 77 -15.07 -14.03 -1.83
CA GLY A 77 -13.71 -13.96 -2.33
C GLY A 77 -13.55 -12.99 -3.50
N ALA A 78 -12.31 -12.79 -3.91
CA ALA A 78 -12.00 -12.08 -5.14
C ALA A 78 -12.15 -13.02 -6.35
N SER A 79 -12.56 -12.49 -7.51
CA SER A 79 -12.74 -13.25 -8.76
C SER A 79 -11.90 -12.67 -9.90
N CYS A 80 -11.70 -13.47 -10.96
CA CYS A 80 -10.94 -13.04 -12.14
C CYS A 80 -11.80 -13.27 -13.40
N SER A 81 -12.00 -12.21 -14.18
CA SER A 81 -12.65 -12.30 -15.49
C SER A 81 -12.13 -11.19 -16.41
N GLY A 82 -12.12 -11.44 -17.72
CA GLY A 82 -11.66 -10.46 -18.70
C GLY A 82 -10.20 -10.00 -18.53
N GLY A 83 -9.36 -10.81 -17.84
CA GLY A 83 -7.97 -10.43 -17.54
C GLY A 83 -7.83 -9.41 -16.40
N ARG A 84 -8.86 -9.24 -15.57
CA ARG A 84 -8.93 -8.31 -14.44
C ARG A 84 -9.35 -9.05 -13.16
N ALA A 85 -8.91 -8.53 -12.01
CA ALA A 85 -9.40 -8.97 -10.71
C ALA A 85 -10.61 -8.13 -10.29
N HIS A 86 -11.56 -8.77 -9.63
CA HIS A 86 -12.76 -8.14 -9.08
C HIS A 86 -12.84 -8.46 -7.59
N TYR A 87 -12.92 -7.43 -6.77
CA TYR A 87 -13.11 -7.57 -5.34
C TYR A 87 -14.52 -8.11 -5.00
N ALA A 88 -14.66 -8.68 -3.82
CA ALA A 88 -15.97 -8.91 -3.23
C ALA A 88 -16.67 -7.55 -2.98
N ASP A 89 -18.00 -7.53 -3.07
CA ASP A 89 -18.79 -6.30 -2.96
C ASP A 89 -18.52 -5.56 -1.65
N ALA A 90 -18.45 -6.28 -0.54
CA ALA A 90 -18.17 -5.70 0.76
C ALA A 90 -16.70 -5.23 0.91
N THR A 91 -15.76 -5.78 0.13
CA THR A 91 -14.38 -5.22 0.05
C THR A 91 -14.37 -3.83 -0.59
N VAL A 92 -15.20 -3.63 -1.62
CA VAL A 92 -15.35 -2.31 -2.26
C VAL A 92 -15.92 -1.30 -1.27
N GLU A 93 -16.94 -1.70 -0.49
CA GLU A 93 -17.51 -0.88 0.58
C GLU A 93 -16.47 -0.51 1.64
N ASN A 94 -15.68 -1.48 2.10
CA ASN A 94 -14.61 -1.25 3.09
C ASN A 94 -13.57 -0.25 2.60
N LEU A 95 -13.13 -0.35 1.33
CA LEU A 95 -12.21 0.62 0.72
C LEU A 95 -12.85 2.02 0.63
N ASP A 96 -14.11 2.10 0.23
CA ASP A 96 -14.82 3.37 0.08
C ASP A 96 -15.01 4.09 1.42
N VAL A 97 -15.32 3.37 2.48
CA VAL A 97 -15.43 3.93 3.84
C VAL A 97 -14.07 4.47 4.32
N CYS A 98 -12.97 3.73 4.12
CA CYS A 98 -11.63 4.20 4.47
C CYS A 98 -11.21 5.44 3.66
N ARG A 99 -11.50 5.47 2.36
CA ARG A 99 -11.26 6.65 1.50
C ARG A 99 -12.02 7.88 1.97
N LYS A 100 -13.31 7.75 2.24
CA LYS A 100 -14.18 8.84 2.73
C LYS A 100 -13.75 9.37 4.08
N ALA A 101 -13.19 8.51 4.93
CA ALA A 101 -12.67 8.89 6.23
C ALA A 101 -11.25 9.49 6.18
N GLY A 102 -10.62 9.56 4.99
CA GLY A 102 -9.25 10.07 4.84
C GLY A 102 -8.17 9.17 5.44
N LEU A 103 -8.42 7.86 5.49
CA LEU A 103 -7.53 6.87 6.10
C LEU A 103 -6.58 6.19 5.08
N MET A 104 -6.32 6.89 3.97
CA MET A 104 -5.35 6.47 2.95
C MET A 104 -4.16 7.42 2.95
N GLY A 105 -2.96 6.90 2.64
CA GLY A 105 -1.73 7.69 2.67
C GLY A 105 -1.35 8.20 4.07
N MET A 106 -1.72 7.47 5.13
CA MET A 106 -1.56 7.93 6.52
C MET A 106 -0.11 8.33 6.85
N ALA A 107 0.87 7.55 6.41
CA ALA A 107 2.29 7.84 6.63
C ALA A 107 2.85 8.86 5.64
N MET A 108 2.14 9.24 4.59
CA MET A 108 2.66 10.16 3.57
C MET A 108 2.67 11.61 4.05
N PRO A 109 3.65 12.42 3.57
CA PRO A 109 3.73 13.84 3.93
C PRO A 109 2.48 14.63 3.50
N ARG A 110 2.13 15.65 4.30
CA ARG A 110 0.98 16.54 4.05
C ARG A 110 1.03 17.23 2.70
N ARG A 111 2.21 17.54 2.17
CA ARG A 111 2.38 18.14 0.83
C ARG A 111 1.83 17.28 -0.31
N PHE A 112 1.58 15.99 -0.05
CA PHE A 112 0.98 15.06 -0.99
C PHE A 112 -0.44 14.64 -0.61
N GLY A 113 -1.02 15.26 0.42
CA GLY A 113 -2.36 14.94 0.93
C GLY A 113 -2.40 13.86 2.01
N GLY A 114 -1.25 13.39 2.50
CA GLY A 114 -1.17 12.42 3.60
C GLY A 114 -1.34 13.04 4.98
N LEU A 115 -1.45 12.20 6.01
CA LEU A 115 -1.60 12.63 7.40
C LEU A 115 -0.26 12.89 8.10
N ASN A 116 0.85 12.53 7.48
CA ASN A 116 2.19 12.62 8.05
C ASN A 116 2.36 11.82 9.35
N PHE A 117 1.66 10.72 9.52
CA PHE A 117 1.76 9.89 10.72
C PHE A 117 3.16 9.27 10.85
N PRO A 118 3.73 9.21 12.07
CA PRO A 118 4.86 8.33 12.34
C PRO A 118 4.43 6.86 12.18
N ILE A 119 5.40 5.98 12.00
CA ILE A 119 5.14 4.56 11.78
C ILE A 119 4.39 3.91 12.95
N THR A 120 4.60 4.38 14.19
CA THR A 120 3.97 3.80 15.39
C THR A 120 2.44 3.85 15.34
N PRO A 121 1.76 5.03 15.25
CA PRO A 121 0.30 5.07 15.15
C PRO A 121 -0.21 4.48 13.83
N TYR A 122 0.57 4.49 12.74
CA TYR A 122 0.21 3.80 11.52
C TYR A 122 0.11 2.27 11.71
N ILE A 123 1.10 1.64 12.35
CA ILE A 123 1.07 0.20 12.66
C ILE A 123 -0.06 -0.15 13.64
N MET A 124 -0.39 0.75 14.56
CA MET A 124 -1.58 0.57 15.41
C MET A 124 -2.88 0.55 14.59
N ALA A 125 -3.00 1.42 13.58
CA ALA A 125 -4.12 1.38 12.66
C ALA A 125 -4.15 0.07 11.85
N ALA A 126 -3.00 -0.43 11.39
CA ALA A 126 -2.89 -1.72 10.70
C ALA A 126 -3.32 -2.90 11.61
N GLU A 127 -2.95 -2.88 12.90
CA GLU A 127 -3.43 -3.87 13.87
C GLU A 127 -4.96 -3.84 14.04
N ILE A 128 -5.54 -2.64 14.14
CA ILE A 128 -6.99 -2.46 14.23
C ILE A 128 -7.70 -3.03 12.99
N VAL A 129 -7.17 -2.73 11.79
CA VAL A 129 -7.71 -3.26 10.52
C VAL A 129 -7.54 -4.78 10.45
N SER A 130 -6.37 -5.32 10.81
CA SER A 130 -6.11 -6.76 10.84
C SER A 130 -7.05 -7.52 11.77
N ARG A 131 -7.38 -6.95 12.92
CA ARG A 131 -8.35 -7.51 13.86
C ARG A 131 -9.75 -7.59 13.26
N ALA A 132 -10.11 -6.62 12.42
CA ALA A 132 -11.41 -6.61 11.76
C ALA A 132 -11.49 -7.60 10.58
N ASP A 133 -10.52 -7.53 9.67
CA ASP A 133 -10.38 -8.42 8.51
C ASP A 133 -8.92 -8.39 8.02
N THR A 134 -8.18 -9.46 8.30
CA THR A 134 -6.79 -9.63 7.86
C THR A 134 -6.68 -9.65 6.32
N GLY A 135 -7.70 -10.12 5.62
CA GLY A 135 -7.76 -10.07 4.15
C GLY A 135 -7.88 -8.64 3.62
N PHE A 136 -8.64 -7.81 4.30
CA PHE A 136 -8.75 -6.40 3.96
C PHE A 136 -7.47 -5.62 4.32
N GLU A 137 -6.82 -5.95 5.43
CA GLU A 137 -5.54 -5.34 5.80
C GLU A 137 -4.48 -5.54 4.71
N ASN A 138 -4.41 -6.72 4.09
CA ASN A 138 -3.53 -6.97 2.94
C ASN A 138 -3.77 -6.05 1.72
N LEU A 139 -4.92 -5.40 1.63
CA LEU A 139 -5.22 -4.40 0.58
C LEU A 139 -4.93 -2.98 1.07
N TRP A 140 -5.47 -2.66 2.25
CA TRP A 140 -5.35 -1.35 2.85
C TRP A 140 -3.90 -1.02 3.24
N GLY A 141 -3.16 -1.98 3.80
CA GLY A 141 -1.77 -1.83 4.23
C GLY A 141 -0.80 -1.61 3.08
N LEU A 142 -1.11 -2.05 1.85
CA LEU A 142 -0.24 -1.81 0.68
C LEU A 142 -0.07 -0.32 0.31
N GLN A 143 -0.81 0.60 0.93
CA GLN A 143 -0.50 2.04 0.86
C GLN A 143 0.94 2.34 1.32
N ASP A 144 1.54 1.49 2.15
CA ASP A 144 2.95 1.58 2.58
C ASP A 144 3.95 1.52 1.42
N CYS A 145 3.60 0.91 0.30
CA CYS A 145 4.45 0.93 -0.89
C CYS A 145 4.78 2.37 -1.35
N ALA A 146 3.94 3.35 -0.97
CA ALA A 146 4.19 4.76 -1.24
C ALA A 146 5.42 5.30 -0.48
N GLU A 147 5.86 4.68 0.64
CA GLU A 147 7.12 5.07 1.29
C GLU A 147 8.34 4.79 0.41
N THR A 148 8.31 3.68 -0.34
CA THR A 148 9.36 3.40 -1.33
C THR A 148 9.40 4.46 -2.43
N LEU A 149 8.24 4.92 -2.90
CA LEU A 149 8.15 6.04 -3.83
C LEU A 149 8.68 7.35 -3.22
N TYR A 150 8.35 7.59 -1.95
CA TYR A 150 8.78 8.79 -1.25
C TYR A 150 10.29 8.80 -1.02
N GLU A 151 10.88 7.67 -0.64
CA GLU A 151 12.32 7.58 -0.34
C GLU A 151 13.16 7.62 -1.63
N PHE A 152 12.81 6.84 -2.64
CA PHE A 152 13.66 6.60 -3.82
C PHE A 152 13.18 7.32 -5.10
N GLY A 153 11.98 7.85 -5.12
CA GLY A 153 11.43 8.52 -6.29
C GLY A 153 12.00 9.92 -6.54
N SER A 154 12.01 10.35 -7.79
CA SER A 154 12.23 11.76 -8.13
C SER A 154 11.06 12.63 -7.64
N GLU A 155 11.25 13.94 -7.54
CA GLU A 155 10.14 14.85 -7.17
C GLU A 155 8.96 14.77 -8.16
N GLU A 156 9.23 14.55 -9.44
CA GLU A 156 8.19 14.34 -10.45
C GLU A 156 7.39 13.04 -10.17
N GLN A 157 8.08 11.94 -9.86
CA GLN A 157 7.45 10.66 -9.51
C GLN A 157 6.63 10.78 -8.22
N ARG A 158 7.18 11.40 -7.18
CA ARG A 158 6.48 11.66 -5.92
C ARG A 158 5.22 12.48 -6.14
N ALA A 159 5.32 13.60 -6.85
CA ALA A 159 4.19 14.48 -7.16
C ALA A 159 3.11 13.81 -8.02
N LYS A 160 3.49 12.85 -8.87
CA LYS A 160 2.57 12.14 -9.76
C LYS A 160 1.81 11.02 -9.05
N TYR A 161 2.47 10.25 -8.19
CA TYR A 161 1.91 8.99 -7.68
C TYR A 161 1.43 9.07 -6.23
N ILE A 162 2.15 9.77 -5.33
CA ILE A 162 1.80 9.76 -3.90
C ILE A 162 0.43 10.41 -3.65
N PRO A 163 0.04 11.55 -4.26
CA PRO A 163 -1.30 12.11 -4.06
C PRO A 163 -2.42 11.12 -4.42
N ARG A 164 -2.24 10.34 -5.49
CA ARG A 164 -3.21 9.33 -5.92
C ARG A 164 -3.42 8.23 -4.87
N VAL A 165 -2.34 7.81 -4.19
CA VAL A 165 -2.43 6.87 -3.07
C VAL A 165 -3.16 7.50 -1.88
N CYS A 166 -2.87 8.76 -1.57
CA CYS A 166 -3.59 9.50 -0.52
C CYS A 166 -5.08 9.67 -0.82
N GLU A 167 -5.45 9.77 -2.10
CA GLU A 167 -6.83 9.78 -2.58
C GLU A 167 -7.48 8.39 -2.64
N GLY A 168 -6.71 7.32 -2.37
CA GLY A 168 -7.18 5.96 -2.21
C GLY A 168 -6.99 5.07 -3.44
N GLU A 169 -6.15 5.43 -4.41
CA GLU A 169 -5.68 4.46 -5.40
C GLU A 169 -4.83 3.39 -4.71
N THR A 170 -5.03 2.16 -5.14
CA THR A 170 -4.42 0.99 -4.53
C THR A 170 -3.04 0.69 -5.08
N MET A 171 -2.21 0.03 -4.28
CA MET A 171 -0.87 -0.38 -4.67
C MET A 171 -0.66 -1.89 -4.62
N SER A 172 0.39 -2.36 -5.29
CA SER A 172 0.94 -3.71 -5.15
C SER A 172 2.47 -3.68 -5.24
N MET A 173 3.08 -4.75 -4.72
CA MET A 173 4.52 -4.98 -4.80
C MET A 173 4.79 -6.28 -5.55
N ASP A 174 5.20 -6.17 -6.82
CA ASP A 174 5.28 -7.27 -7.76
C ASP A 174 6.72 -7.81 -7.82
N LEU A 175 7.08 -8.62 -6.81
CA LEU A 175 8.44 -9.17 -6.68
C LEU A 175 8.52 -10.61 -7.17
N THR A 176 7.67 -11.48 -6.62
CA THR A 176 7.74 -12.93 -6.75
C THR A 176 7.42 -13.43 -8.17
N GLU A 177 8.17 -14.42 -8.61
CA GLU A 177 7.94 -15.18 -9.85
C GLU A 177 7.77 -16.67 -9.56
N PRO A 178 7.33 -17.50 -10.53
CA PRO A 178 7.19 -18.95 -10.32
C PRO A 178 8.44 -19.62 -9.74
N ASP A 179 9.63 -19.20 -10.17
CA ASP A 179 10.91 -19.78 -9.80
C ASP A 179 11.79 -18.86 -8.93
N ALA A 180 11.26 -17.70 -8.49
CA ALA A 180 11.98 -16.71 -7.69
C ALA A 180 11.05 -16.12 -6.62
N GLY A 181 11.11 -16.64 -5.41
CA GLY A 181 10.37 -16.14 -4.24
C GLY A 181 11.33 -15.67 -3.16
N SER A 182 11.80 -16.57 -2.30
CA SER A 182 12.78 -16.21 -1.26
C SER A 182 14.12 -15.77 -1.86
N ASP A 183 14.54 -16.36 -2.97
CA ASP A 183 15.69 -15.91 -3.77
C ASP A 183 15.24 -14.97 -4.89
N LEU A 184 15.05 -13.70 -4.55
CA LEU A 184 14.70 -12.67 -5.53
C LEU A 184 15.84 -12.32 -6.50
N GLN A 185 17.08 -12.75 -6.26
CA GLN A 185 18.16 -12.56 -7.22
C GLN A 185 17.91 -13.31 -8.54
N SER A 186 17.10 -14.37 -8.48
CA SER A 186 16.71 -15.20 -9.62
C SER A 186 15.53 -14.65 -10.44
N VAL A 187 15.04 -13.44 -10.16
CA VAL A 187 13.98 -12.77 -10.92
C VAL A 187 14.37 -12.63 -12.39
N MET A 188 13.46 -13.02 -13.29
CA MET A 188 13.66 -13.08 -14.75
C MET A 188 12.74 -12.17 -15.55
N LEU A 189 11.72 -11.54 -14.94
CA LEU A 189 10.88 -10.55 -15.63
C LEU A 189 11.79 -9.48 -16.22
N LYS A 190 11.74 -9.33 -17.54
CA LYS A 190 12.68 -8.48 -18.29
C LYS A 190 12.16 -7.05 -18.39
N ALA A 191 13.01 -6.08 -18.06
CA ALA A 191 12.84 -4.68 -18.41
C ALA A 191 13.75 -4.35 -19.59
N THR A 192 13.20 -3.71 -20.63
CA THR A 192 13.95 -3.29 -21.82
C THR A 192 13.71 -1.81 -22.05
N GLN A 193 14.79 -1.04 -22.17
CA GLN A 193 14.70 0.36 -22.56
C GLN A 193 14.60 0.46 -24.07
N LYS A 194 13.63 1.22 -24.57
CA LYS A 194 13.46 1.52 -25.99
C LYS A 194 14.36 2.68 -26.42
N GLU A 195 14.50 2.89 -27.73
CA GLU A 195 15.29 3.98 -28.31
C GLU A 195 14.83 5.39 -27.85
N ASP A 196 13.55 5.54 -27.55
CA ASP A 196 12.96 6.78 -27.01
C ASP A 196 13.17 6.99 -25.51
N GLY A 197 13.91 6.07 -24.84
CA GLY A 197 14.19 6.12 -23.41
C GLY A 197 13.10 5.50 -22.52
N THR A 198 11.96 5.12 -23.06
CA THR A 198 10.88 4.46 -22.28
C THR A 198 11.23 3.02 -21.96
N TRP A 199 10.77 2.54 -20.79
CA TRP A 199 10.94 1.16 -20.37
C TRP A 199 9.68 0.35 -20.62
N VAL A 200 9.85 -0.94 -21.01
CA VAL A 200 8.76 -1.89 -21.12
C VAL A 200 9.12 -3.18 -20.38
N LEU A 201 8.13 -3.72 -19.69
CA LEU A 201 8.24 -4.95 -18.91
C LEU A 201 7.62 -6.12 -19.66
N ASN A 202 8.30 -7.29 -19.62
CA ASN A 202 7.86 -8.53 -20.24
C ASN A 202 8.17 -9.72 -19.32
N GLY A 203 7.17 -10.55 -19.04
CA GLY A 203 7.32 -11.76 -18.21
C GLY A 203 6.10 -12.04 -17.36
N VAL A 204 6.31 -12.80 -16.29
CA VAL A 204 5.24 -13.26 -15.40
C VAL A 204 5.63 -12.98 -13.95
N LYS A 205 4.70 -12.41 -13.18
CA LYS A 205 4.77 -12.33 -11.73
C LYS A 205 3.70 -13.24 -11.12
N ARG A 206 3.99 -13.84 -9.97
CA ARG A 206 3.07 -14.78 -9.34
C ARG A 206 2.95 -14.54 -7.84
N PHE A 207 1.81 -14.91 -7.29
CA PHE A 207 1.47 -14.70 -5.88
C PHE A 207 1.45 -13.22 -5.47
N ILE A 208 1.04 -12.34 -6.39
CA ILE A 208 1.05 -10.90 -6.15
C ILE A 208 -0.24 -10.50 -5.43
N THR A 209 -0.08 -10.05 -4.19
CA THR A 209 -1.16 -9.49 -3.39
C THR A 209 -1.67 -8.22 -4.06
N ASN A 210 -2.99 -8.14 -4.24
CA ASN A 210 -3.63 -7.02 -4.91
C ASN A 210 -3.08 -6.73 -6.32
N GLY A 211 -2.71 -7.78 -7.07
CA GLY A 211 -1.97 -7.64 -8.33
C GLY A 211 -2.73 -6.98 -9.48
N ASP A 212 -3.96 -6.50 -9.29
CA ASP A 212 -4.68 -5.65 -10.23
C ASP A 212 -4.88 -4.22 -9.69
N SER A 213 -3.97 -3.78 -8.82
CA SER A 213 -3.96 -2.44 -8.24
C SER A 213 -3.77 -1.33 -9.28
N ASP A 214 -3.89 -0.09 -8.85
CA ASP A 214 -3.74 1.08 -9.73
C ASP A 214 -2.27 1.41 -10.02
N ILE A 215 -1.40 1.22 -9.03
CA ILE A 215 0.04 1.50 -9.07
C ILE A 215 0.80 0.28 -8.56
N HIS A 216 1.80 -0.17 -9.32
CA HIS A 216 2.62 -1.32 -8.96
C HIS A 216 4.09 -0.93 -8.79
N LEU A 217 4.74 -1.47 -7.77
CA LEU A 217 6.20 -1.51 -7.68
C LEU A 217 6.69 -2.87 -8.21
N VAL A 218 7.40 -2.86 -9.32
CA VAL A 218 7.76 -4.08 -10.06
C VAL A 218 9.26 -4.28 -10.07
N LEU A 219 9.72 -5.40 -9.49
CA LEU A 219 11.13 -5.80 -9.58
C LEU A 219 11.36 -6.52 -10.92
N ALA A 220 12.32 -6.03 -11.72
CA ALA A 220 12.63 -6.58 -13.02
C ALA A 220 14.12 -6.57 -13.32
N ARG A 221 14.54 -7.47 -14.20
CA ARG A 221 15.91 -7.53 -14.71
C ARG A 221 16.09 -6.51 -15.83
N SER A 222 16.89 -5.48 -15.56
CA SER A 222 17.16 -4.36 -16.48
C SER A 222 18.52 -4.48 -17.18
N GLU A 223 19.43 -5.31 -16.65
CA GLU A 223 20.76 -5.49 -17.23
C GLU A 223 20.91 -6.89 -17.87
N GLU A 224 21.23 -6.90 -19.16
CA GLU A 224 21.43 -8.15 -19.90
C GLU A 224 22.69 -8.89 -19.42
N GLY A 225 22.64 -10.21 -19.45
CA GLY A 225 23.77 -11.08 -19.08
C GLY A 225 23.99 -11.24 -17.59
N THR A 226 23.25 -10.54 -16.74
CA THR A 226 23.32 -10.70 -15.27
C THR A 226 22.39 -11.80 -14.79
N LYS A 227 22.76 -12.47 -13.68
CA LYS A 227 21.97 -13.54 -13.05
C LYS A 227 21.83 -13.38 -11.54
N ASP A 228 22.33 -12.28 -10.99
CA ASP A 228 22.30 -11.95 -9.57
C ASP A 228 21.56 -10.62 -9.32
N GLY A 229 21.56 -10.17 -8.08
CA GLY A 229 20.85 -8.94 -7.67
C GLY A 229 21.32 -7.66 -8.37
N ARG A 230 22.57 -7.63 -8.85
CA ARG A 230 23.15 -6.43 -9.48
C ARG A 230 22.49 -6.00 -10.79
N GLY A 231 21.80 -6.92 -11.46
CA GLY A 231 21.07 -6.62 -12.70
C GLY A 231 19.60 -6.31 -12.51
N LEU A 232 19.13 -6.15 -11.27
CA LEU A 232 17.74 -5.90 -10.94
C LEU A 232 17.50 -4.41 -10.70
N SER A 233 16.34 -3.94 -11.13
CA SER A 233 15.86 -2.59 -10.87
C SER A 233 14.39 -2.61 -10.47
N MET A 234 13.97 -1.60 -9.72
CA MET A 234 12.59 -1.38 -9.34
C MET A 234 11.93 -0.40 -10.32
N PHE A 235 10.74 -0.75 -10.77
CA PHE A 235 9.95 0.05 -11.71
C PHE A 235 8.61 0.42 -11.10
N ILE A 236 8.07 1.58 -11.49
CA ILE A 236 6.69 1.97 -11.27
C ILE A 236 5.90 1.59 -12.53
N TYR A 237 4.90 0.74 -12.40
CA TYR A 237 3.91 0.50 -13.44
C TYR A 237 2.59 1.13 -13.04
N ASP A 238 2.00 1.91 -13.94
CA ASP A 238 0.66 2.49 -13.78
C ASP A 238 -0.31 1.66 -14.62
N LYS A 239 -1.35 1.14 -14.00
CA LYS A 239 -2.39 0.32 -14.64
C LYS A 239 -3.00 0.99 -15.87
N ARG A 240 -3.07 2.34 -15.88
CA ARG A 240 -3.56 3.14 -17.01
C ARG A 240 -2.75 2.97 -18.29
N ASN A 241 -1.49 2.52 -18.18
CA ASN A 241 -0.62 2.29 -19.31
C ASN A 241 -0.96 1.00 -20.10
N GLY A 242 -1.74 0.09 -19.51
CA GLY A 242 -2.03 -1.21 -20.11
C GLY A 242 -0.81 -2.15 -20.21
N GLY A 243 -0.96 -3.28 -20.90
CA GLY A 243 0.10 -4.26 -21.11
C GLY A 243 0.24 -5.28 -19.97
N VAL A 244 -0.58 -5.22 -18.91
CA VAL A 244 -0.64 -6.22 -17.84
C VAL A 244 -2.03 -6.83 -17.78
N THR A 245 -2.07 -8.15 -17.64
CA THR A 245 -3.31 -8.91 -17.47
C THR A 245 -3.19 -9.85 -16.28
N VAL A 246 -4.28 -9.97 -15.52
CA VAL A 246 -4.44 -10.98 -14.49
C VAL A 246 -4.80 -12.30 -15.18
N ARG A 247 -3.89 -13.29 -15.13
CA ARG A 247 -4.13 -14.61 -15.71
C ARG A 247 -5.07 -15.42 -14.83
N ARG A 248 -4.90 -15.34 -13.52
CA ARG A 248 -5.72 -15.99 -12.51
C ARG A 248 -5.50 -15.39 -11.13
N ILE A 249 -6.42 -15.70 -10.23
CA ILE A 249 -6.28 -15.50 -8.78
C ILE A 249 -6.04 -16.88 -8.14
N GLU A 250 -5.12 -16.95 -7.20
CA GLU A 250 -4.79 -18.18 -6.47
C GLU A 250 -5.92 -18.53 -5.49
N ASN A 251 -6.29 -19.81 -5.43
CA ASN A 251 -7.21 -20.31 -4.43
C ASN A 251 -6.45 -20.46 -3.09
N LYS A 252 -6.94 -19.81 -2.05
CA LYS A 252 -6.30 -19.77 -0.73
C LYS A 252 -7.18 -20.43 0.32
N MET A 253 -6.56 -20.87 1.41
CA MET A 253 -7.25 -21.46 2.56
C MET A 253 -8.08 -20.42 3.34
N GLY A 254 -7.66 -19.15 3.36
CA GLY A 254 -8.33 -18.00 3.98
C GLY A 254 -7.90 -16.70 3.34
N ILE A 255 -8.28 -15.56 3.93
CA ILE A 255 -8.03 -14.20 3.40
C ILE A 255 -8.39 -14.06 1.91
N LYS A 256 -9.54 -14.64 1.53
CA LYS A 256 -9.95 -14.75 0.12
C LYS A 256 -10.42 -13.43 -0.47
N GLY A 257 -10.76 -12.44 0.36
CA GLY A 257 -11.06 -11.09 -0.08
C GLY A 257 -9.87 -10.36 -0.71
N SER A 258 -8.62 -10.74 -0.32
CA SER A 258 -7.40 -10.22 -0.93
C SER A 258 -7.05 -11.02 -2.20
N PRO A 259 -7.12 -10.43 -3.41
CA PRO A 259 -6.73 -11.15 -4.63
C PRO A 259 -5.23 -11.39 -4.66
N THR A 260 -4.83 -12.65 -4.75
CA THR A 260 -3.44 -13.06 -4.96
C THR A 260 -3.28 -13.47 -6.41
N CYS A 261 -2.65 -12.63 -7.22
CA CYS A 261 -2.70 -12.71 -8.69
C CYS A 261 -1.46 -13.37 -9.30
N GLU A 262 -1.69 -14.03 -10.44
CA GLU A 262 -0.64 -14.29 -11.44
C GLU A 262 -0.80 -13.24 -12.55
N LEU A 263 0.25 -12.45 -12.78
CA LEU A 263 0.29 -11.34 -13.73
C LEU A 263 1.12 -11.65 -14.94
N VAL A 264 0.61 -11.32 -16.13
CA VAL A 264 1.36 -11.39 -17.39
C VAL A 264 1.63 -9.99 -17.89
N TYR A 265 2.89 -9.63 -17.97
CA TYR A 265 3.41 -8.40 -18.54
C TYR A 265 3.74 -8.61 -20.01
N LYS A 266 3.16 -7.81 -20.90
CA LYS A 266 3.41 -7.85 -22.33
C LYS A 266 3.61 -6.42 -22.85
N ASN A 267 4.89 -6.07 -23.05
CA ASN A 267 5.31 -4.71 -23.42
C ASN A 267 4.67 -3.63 -22.55
N ALA A 268 4.54 -3.91 -21.24
CA ALA A 268 3.89 -3.01 -20.29
C ALA A 268 4.78 -1.78 -20.04
N PRO A 269 4.34 -0.56 -20.42
CA PRO A 269 5.14 0.64 -20.20
C PRO A 269 5.30 0.93 -18.71
N ALA A 270 6.54 1.18 -18.28
CA ALA A 270 6.87 1.44 -16.89
C ALA A 270 7.93 2.54 -16.75
N CYS A 271 8.05 3.10 -15.56
CA CYS A 271 9.02 4.12 -15.21
C CYS A 271 10.07 3.52 -14.28
N LEU A 272 11.34 3.72 -14.57
CA LEU A 272 12.42 3.32 -13.66
C LEU A 272 12.33 4.15 -12.38
N LEU A 273 12.22 3.47 -11.23
CA LEU A 273 12.22 4.10 -9.92
C LEU A 273 13.64 4.13 -9.35
N TYR A 274 14.26 2.95 -9.27
CA TYR A 274 15.54 2.76 -8.62
C TYR A 274 16.31 1.61 -9.28
N THR A 275 17.63 1.75 -9.41
CA THR A 275 18.55 0.67 -9.82
C THR A 275 19.59 0.43 -8.75
N SER A 276 19.95 -0.84 -8.53
CA SER A 276 20.96 -1.26 -7.56
C SER A 276 22.37 -0.96 -8.05
#